data_a226ec286dad3feabdc807c3c310ba4d
#
_entry.id   a226ec286dad3feabdc807c3c310ba4d
#
_cell.length_a   1.000
_cell.length_b   1.000
_cell.length_c   1.000
_cell.angle_alpha   90.00
_cell.angle_beta   90.00
_cell.angle_gamma   90.00
#
_symmetry.space_group_name_H-M   'P 1'
#
loop_
_entity.id
_entity.type
_entity.pdbx_description
1 polymer ?
#
loop_
_entity_poly.entity_id
_entity_poly.type
_entity_poly.pdbx_seq_one_letter_code
_entity_poly.pdbx_strand_id
1 'polypeptide(L)'
;MILAPLFAASVIGCTSAFGPPSGWPHASQTNFVAGPLWFTGLRTYAQALPSAQPDGWYFAKTPTALRTGHTAVVRIDVRDRGWARLEYGRHDKVGAVTFSSCPRAGGVWTGWAGGFIVKRPGCVHFSVSVDGAPARKLKVALGQACT
;
A
#
# COMPACT_ATOMS: atom_id res chain seq x y z
N MET A 1 19.45 -26.57 6.68
CA MET A 1 18.17 -25.92 6.38
C MET A 1 18.41 -24.41 6.38
N ILE A 2 18.56 -23.82 5.20
CA ILE A 2 18.72 -22.36 5.10
C ILE A 2 17.33 -21.78 5.18
N LEU A 3 16.98 -21.22 6.32
CA LEU A 3 15.81 -20.35 6.45
C LEU A 3 16.06 -19.15 5.53
N ALA A 4 15.34 -19.11 4.41
CA ALA A 4 15.30 -17.89 3.62
C ALA A 4 14.95 -16.74 4.56
N PRO A 5 15.69 -15.63 4.55
CA PRO A 5 15.35 -14.52 5.40
C PRO A 5 13.92 -14.10 5.07
N LEU A 6 13.05 -14.19 6.06
CA LEU A 6 11.78 -13.49 6.02
C LEU A 6 12.16 -12.04 5.74
N PHE A 7 11.87 -11.57 4.52
CA PHE A 7 12.14 -10.18 4.17
C PHE A 7 11.43 -9.31 5.19
N ALA A 8 12.21 -8.68 6.07
CA ALA A 8 11.66 -7.76 7.04
C ALA A 8 10.91 -6.66 6.29
N ALA A 9 9.66 -6.39 6.69
CA ALA A 9 8.91 -5.30 6.12
C ALA A 9 9.61 -3.98 6.43
N SER A 10 9.74 -3.09 5.43
CA SER A 10 10.23 -1.74 5.65
C SER A 10 9.24 -1.00 6.54
N VAL A 11 9.72 -0.43 7.65
CA VAL A 11 8.89 0.36 8.56
C VAL A 11 8.84 1.80 8.06
N ILE A 12 7.63 2.32 7.85
CA ILE A 12 7.43 3.73 7.56
C ILE A 12 7.19 4.48 8.87
N GLY A 13 8.10 5.40 9.18
CA GLY A 13 8.04 6.21 10.38
C GLY A 13 7.09 7.41 10.27
N CYS A 14 6.87 8.04 11.42
CA CYS A 14 6.02 9.24 11.51
C CYS A 14 6.61 10.45 10.79
N THR A 15 7.91 10.48 10.52
CA THR A 15 8.55 11.55 9.75
C THR A 15 8.08 11.61 8.29
N SER A 16 7.67 10.48 7.73
CA SER A 16 7.10 10.39 6.37
C SER A 16 5.58 10.55 6.35
N ALA A 17 4.94 10.57 7.51
CA ALA A 17 3.50 10.71 7.61
C ALA A 17 3.08 12.17 7.42
N PHE A 18 1.90 12.36 6.83
CA PHE A 18 1.25 13.66 6.82
C PHE A 18 -0.01 13.65 7.69
N GLY A 19 -0.33 14.83 8.27
CA GLY A 19 -1.62 15.05 8.91
C GLY A 19 -2.66 15.28 7.84
N PRO A 20 -3.66 14.38 7.69
CA PRO A 20 -4.63 14.55 6.64
C PRO A 20 -5.42 15.85 6.81
N PRO A 21 -5.73 16.56 5.72
CA PRO A 21 -6.63 17.70 5.78
C PRO A 21 -8.02 17.25 6.26
N SER A 22 -8.79 18.17 6.80
CA SER A 22 -10.14 17.91 7.27
C SER A 22 -10.98 17.22 6.19
N GLY A 23 -11.67 16.13 6.55
CA GLY A 23 -12.49 15.36 5.64
C GLY A 23 -11.74 14.33 4.79
N TRP A 24 -10.42 14.19 4.94
CA TRP A 24 -9.64 13.13 4.29
C TRP A 24 -9.37 11.98 5.29
N PRO A 25 -9.39 10.70 4.87
CA PRO A 25 -9.79 10.23 3.55
C PRO A 25 -11.31 10.30 3.35
N HIS A 26 -11.73 10.62 2.13
CA HIS A 26 -13.15 10.58 1.79
C HIS A 26 -13.59 9.16 1.46
N ALA A 27 -14.71 8.72 2.00
CA ALA A 27 -15.34 7.48 1.58
C ALA A 27 -15.69 7.57 0.09
N SER A 28 -15.22 6.61 -0.69
CA SER A 28 -15.41 6.56 -2.14
C SER A 28 -15.34 5.12 -2.63
N GLN A 29 -16.07 4.82 -3.70
CA GLN A 29 -15.99 3.53 -4.37
C GLN A 29 -14.62 3.25 -5.00
N THR A 30 -13.82 4.28 -5.22
CA THR A 30 -12.46 4.14 -5.76
C THR A 30 -11.43 3.73 -4.72
N ASN A 31 -11.77 3.78 -3.43
CA ASN A 31 -10.88 3.34 -2.37
C ASN A 31 -10.87 1.81 -2.26
N PHE A 32 -9.70 1.26 -2.01
CA PHE A 32 -9.54 -0.14 -1.63
C PHE A 32 -9.38 -0.18 -0.10
N VAL A 33 -10.34 -0.80 0.59
CA VAL A 33 -10.41 -0.80 2.05
C VAL A 33 -10.04 -2.18 2.60
N ALA A 34 -9.07 -2.20 3.50
CA ALA A 34 -8.65 -3.39 4.24
C ALA A 34 -8.73 -3.10 5.75
N GLY A 35 -9.93 -3.21 6.33
CA GLY A 35 -10.18 -2.84 7.72
C GLY A 35 -9.85 -1.37 7.99
N PRO A 36 -8.96 -1.06 8.97
CA PRO A 36 -8.58 0.32 9.30
C PRO A 36 -7.58 0.93 8.29
N LEU A 37 -7.12 0.17 7.29
CA LEU A 37 -6.18 0.63 6.26
C LEU A 37 -6.93 0.90 4.95
N TRP A 38 -6.82 2.13 4.46
CA TRP A 38 -7.45 2.55 3.22
C TRP A 38 -6.39 2.92 2.19
N PHE A 39 -6.45 2.29 1.02
CA PHE A 39 -5.67 2.68 -0.15
C PHE A 39 -6.54 3.61 -0.99
N THR A 40 -6.31 4.92 -0.87
CA THR A 40 -7.19 5.90 -1.49
C THR A 40 -7.01 5.94 -3.00
N GLY A 41 -8.12 5.82 -3.73
CA GLY A 41 -8.13 5.85 -5.19
C GLY A 41 -7.54 4.64 -5.89
N LEU A 42 -7.14 3.58 -5.18
CA LEU A 42 -6.46 2.42 -5.77
C LEU A 42 -7.33 1.70 -6.80
N ARG A 43 -8.64 1.63 -6.60
CA ARG A 43 -9.56 0.96 -7.52
C ARG A 43 -9.70 1.67 -8.87
N THR A 44 -9.30 2.92 -8.96
CA THR A 44 -9.29 3.67 -10.22
C THR A 44 -8.46 2.98 -11.30
N TYR A 45 -7.39 2.28 -10.90
CA TYR A 45 -6.50 1.60 -11.84
C TYR A 45 -7.08 0.32 -12.47
N ALA A 46 -8.25 -0.12 -12.06
CA ALA A 46 -8.97 -1.18 -12.77
C ALA A 46 -9.32 -0.76 -14.21
N GLN A 47 -9.48 0.54 -14.46
CA GLN A 47 -9.86 1.12 -15.75
C GLN A 47 -8.86 2.13 -16.30
N ALA A 48 -7.73 2.32 -15.62
CA ALA A 48 -6.71 3.28 -16.02
C ALA A 48 -5.32 2.68 -15.83
N LEU A 49 -4.40 2.96 -16.75
CA LEU A 49 -3.01 2.56 -16.61
C LEU A 49 -2.33 3.39 -15.52
N PRO A 50 -1.48 2.76 -14.67
CA PRO A 50 -0.56 3.50 -13.83
C PRO A 50 0.37 4.39 -14.66
N SER A 51 0.89 5.45 -14.04
CA SER A 51 1.77 6.40 -14.71
C SER A 51 3.13 5.81 -15.02
N ALA A 52 3.58 5.90 -16.28
CA ALA A 52 4.91 5.46 -16.67
C ALA A 52 6.00 6.33 -16.00
N GLN A 53 7.04 5.67 -15.49
CA GLN A 53 8.19 6.31 -14.87
C GLN A 53 9.41 6.19 -15.79
N PRO A 54 10.43 7.09 -15.65
CA PRO A 54 11.63 7.04 -16.49
C PRO A 54 12.41 5.72 -16.38
N ASP A 55 12.31 5.01 -15.28
CA ASP A 55 13.01 3.74 -15.02
C ASP A 55 12.31 2.49 -15.60
N GLY A 56 11.22 2.68 -16.36
CA GLY A 56 10.45 1.59 -16.96
C GLY A 56 9.39 0.97 -16.07
N TRP A 57 9.27 1.40 -14.80
CA TRP A 57 8.18 1.03 -13.93
C TRP A 57 6.96 1.93 -14.13
N TYR A 58 5.80 1.45 -13.72
CA TYR A 58 4.55 2.22 -13.70
C TYR A 58 4.12 2.43 -12.26
N PHE A 59 3.78 3.65 -11.92
CA PHE A 59 3.40 4.04 -10.57
C PHE A 59 1.89 4.23 -10.43
N ALA A 60 1.27 3.39 -9.62
CA ALA A 60 -0.13 3.51 -9.22
C ALA A 60 -0.20 4.27 -7.90
N LYS A 61 -0.31 5.57 -7.97
CA LYS A 61 -0.36 6.44 -6.80
C LYS A 61 -1.61 6.12 -5.97
N THR A 62 -1.39 5.75 -4.73
CA THR A 62 -2.46 5.53 -3.77
C THR A 62 -2.04 5.98 -2.38
N PRO A 63 -2.30 7.24 -2.03
CA PRO A 63 -2.06 7.70 -0.67
C PRO A 63 -2.81 6.78 0.31
N THR A 64 -2.11 6.35 1.34
CA THR A 64 -2.62 5.34 2.27
C THR A 64 -2.95 5.98 3.59
N ALA A 65 -4.11 5.66 4.14
CA ALA A 65 -4.59 6.13 5.43
C ALA A 65 -4.79 4.97 6.39
N LEU A 66 -4.29 5.11 7.60
CA LEU A 66 -4.46 4.14 8.68
C LEU A 66 -5.13 4.83 9.87
N ARG A 67 -6.19 4.22 10.42
CA ARG A 67 -6.81 4.72 11.64
C ARG A 67 -5.80 4.71 12.78
N THR A 68 -5.82 5.78 13.55
CA THR A 68 -4.99 5.92 14.76
C THR A 68 -5.23 4.77 15.72
N GLY A 69 -4.15 4.26 16.31
CA GLY A 69 -4.17 3.13 17.23
C GLY A 69 -3.93 1.77 16.58
N HIS A 70 -3.76 1.72 15.26
CA HIS A 70 -3.51 0.48 14.54
C HIS A 70 -2.12 0.40 13.93
N THR A 71 -1.69 -0.82 13.64
CA THR A 71 -0.51 -1.14 12.85
C THR A 71 -0.93 -2.11 11.74
N ALA A 72 -0.47 -1.90 10.53
CA ALA A 72 -0.77 -2.77 9.40
C ALA A 72 0.49 -3.13 8.62
N VAL A 73 0.61 -4.40 8.23
CA VAL A 73 1.68 -4.88 7.37
C VAL A 73 1.10 -5.25 6.02
N VAL A 74 1.61 -4.63 4.98
CA VAL A 74 1.23 -4.91 3.59
C VAL A 74 2.38 -5.65 2.92
N ARG A 75 2.09 -6.80 2.30
CA ARG A 75 3.09 -7.63 1.60
C ARG A 75 2.61 -7.95 0.21
N ILE A 76 3.46 -7.69 -0.78
CA ILE A 76 3.26 -8.24 -2.12
C ILE A 76 3.47 -9.75 -2.06
N ASP A 77 2.57 -10.51 -2.67
CA ASP A 77 2.71 -11.96 -2.76
C ASP A 77 4.05 -12.32 -3.44
N VAL A 78 4.69 -13.35 -2.92
CA VAL A 78 6.00 -13.79 -3.40
C VAL A 78 6.01 -14.03 -4.93
N ARG A 79 4.92 -14.56 -5.49
CA ARG A 79 4.79 -14.82 -6.93
C ARG A 79 4.83 -13.57 -7.80
N ASP A 80 4.46 -12.38 -7.22
CA ASP A 80 4.38 -11.13 -7.97
C ASP A 80 5.57 -10.20 -7.68
N ARG A 81 6.46 -10.53 -6.74
CA ARG A 81 7.55 -9.63 -6.32
C ARG A 81 8.56 -9.31 -7.41
N GLY A 82 8.65 -10.11 -8.44
CA GLY A 82 9.53 -9.83 -9.57
C GLY A 82 9.06 -8.64 -10.42
N TRP A 83 7.77 -8.30 -10.38
CA TRP A 83 7.19 -7.27 -11.23
C TRP A 83 6.30 -6.27 -10.49
N ALA A 84 6.00 -6.50 -9.22
CA ALA A 84 5.17 -5.64 -8.39
C ALA A 84 5.83 -5.38 -7.04
N ARG A 85 5.86 -4.12 -6.61
CA ARG A 85 6.45 -3.66 -5.36
C ARG A 85 5.60 -2.56 -4.75
N LEU A 86 5.96 -2.16 -3.55
CA LEU A 86 5.42 -1.01 -2.84
C LEU A 86 6.46 0.10 -2.80
N GLU A 87 6.03 1.35 -2.92
CA GLU A 87 6.89 2.52 -2.82
C GLU A 87 6.20 3.57 -1.96
N TYR A 88 6.57 3.61 -0.68
CA TYR A 88 6.04 4.54 0.31
C TYR A 88 7.18 5.19 1.09
N GLY A 89 7.04 6.47 1.37
CA GLY A 89 7.94 7.24 2.23
C GLY A 89 9.33 7.49 1.69
N ARG A 90 9.98 6.49 1.11
CA ARG A 90 11.28 6.56 0.43
C ARG A 90 11.09 6.05 -0.99
N HIS A 91 12.06 6.39 -1.89
CA HIS A 91 12.02 5.94 -3.27
C HIS A 91 12.50 4.49 -3.46
N ASP A 92 12.44 3.68 -2.42
CA ASP A 92 12.80 2.27 -2.46
C ASP A 92 11.60 1.42 -2.88
N LYS A 93 11.81 0.54 -3.85
CA LYS A 93 10.81 -0.44 -4.27
C LYS A 93 10.95 -1.68 -3.38
N VAL A 94 9.99 -1.87 -2.48
CA VAL A 94 10.05 -2.93 -1.46
C VAL A 94 8.89 -3.92 -1.59
N GLY A 95 9.11 -5.14 -1.11
CA GLY A 95 8.10 -6.20 -1.14
C GLY A 95 7.10 -6.12 0.01
N ALA A 96 7.41 -5.39 1.07
CA ALA A 96 6.55 -5.28 2.24
C ALA A 96 6.78 -3.96 2.97
N VAL A 97 5.71 -3.40 3.53
CA VAL A 97 5.72 -2.16 4.31
C VAL A 97 4.91 -2.35 5.57
N THR A 98 5.46 -1.92 6.70
CA THR A 98 4.73 -1.77 7.96
C THR A 98 4.31 -0.32 8.14
N PHE A 99 3.00 -0.10 8.23
CA PHE A 99 2.40 1.20 8.56
C PHE A 99 2.05 1.21 10.05
N SER A 100 2.63 2.12 10.80
CA SER A 100 2.28 2.33 12.21
C SER A 100 1.66 3.70 12.36
N SER A 101 0.44 3.77 12.90
CA SER A 101 -0.24 5.04 13.10
C SER A 101 0.56 5.94 14.02
N CYS A 102 0.51 7.24 13.74
CA CYS A 102 1.22 8.27 14.51
C CYS A 102 0.23 8.98 15.41
N PRO A 103 0.48 9.02 16.72
CA PRO A 103 -0.36 9.82 17.60
C PRO A 103 -0.19 11.30 17.24
N ARG A 104 -1.28 11.93 16.80
CA ARG A 104 -1.35 13.38 16.56
C ARG A 104 -2.56 13.92 17.31
N ALA A 105 -2.41 15.08 17.91
CA ALA A 105 -3.50 15.74 18.61
C ALA A 105 -4.70 15.93 17.64
N GLY A 106 -5.85 15.34 17.96
CA GLY A 106 -7.08 15.43 17.18
C GLY A 106 -7.11 14.59 15.90
N GLY A 107 -6.07 13.80 15.60
CA GLY A 107 -5.99 12.99 14.39
C GLY A 107 -6.64 11.62 14.54
N VAL A 108 -7.60 11.29 13.65
CA VAL A 108 -8.21 9.95 13.53
C VAL A 108 -7.45 9.09 12.54
N TRP A 109 -6.75 9.70 11.61
CA TRP A 109 -6.03 9.06 10.53
C TRP A 109 -4.57 9.49 10.46
N THR A 110 -3.70 8.55 10.13
CA THR A 110 -2.33 8.84 9.70
C THR A 110 -2.24 8.54 8.21
N GLY A 111 -1.65 9.46 7.43
CA GLY A 111 -1.51 9.33 5.99
C GLY A 111 -0.07 9.23 5.52
N TRP A 112 0.17 8.49 4.44
CA TRP A 112 1.46 8.39 3.76
C TRP A 112 1.28 8.50 2.25
N ALA A 113 2.15 9.28 1.63
CA ALA A 113 2.25 9.34 0.18
C ALA A 113 2.98 8.09 -0.34
N GLY A 114 2.54 7.59 -1.48
CA GLY A 114 3.15 6.43 -2.12
C GLY A 114 2.17 5.66 -2.97
N GLY A 115 2.50 4.42 -3.24
CA GLY A 115 1.64 3.56 -4.05
C GLY A 115 2.23 2.20 -4.36
N PHE A 116 1.58 1.53 -5.29
CA PHE A 116 2.08 0.31 -5.91
C PHE A 116 2.92 0.68 -7.13
N ILE A 117 4.00 -0.05 -7.35
CA ILE A 117 4.83 0.13 -8.53
C ILE A 117 4.99 -1.21 -9.24
N VAL A 118 4.76 -1.20 -10.55
CA VAL A 118 4.73 -2.43 -11.35
C VAL A 118 5.53 -2.27 -12.63
N LYS A 119 6.13 -3.36 -13.12
CA LYS A 119 6.85 -3.37 -14.40
C LYS A 119 5.92 -3.45 -15.61
N ARG A 120 4.68 -3.90 -15.38
CA ARG A 120 3.66 -4.11 -16.42
C ARG A 120 2.27 -4.01 -15.81
N PRO A 121 1.23 -3.74 -16.59
CA PRO A 121 -0.14 -3.91 -16.13
C PRO A 121 -0.40 -5.36 -15.67
N GLY A 122 -1.24 -5.52 -14.67
CA GLY A 122 -1.58 -6.86 -14.18
C GLY A 122 -2.42 -6.83 -12.92
N CYS A 123 -2.83 -8.03 -12.51
CA CYS A 123 -3.49 -8.26 -11.23
C CYS A 123 -2.44 -8.53 -10.16
N VAL A 124 -2.29 -7.62 -9.21
CA VAL A 124 -1.33 -7.76 -8.12
C VAL A 124 -1.97 -8.47 -6.94
N HIS A 125 -1.32 -9.53 -6.46
CA HIS A 125 -1.71 -10.24 -5.25
C HIS A 125 -0.88 -9.72 -4.07
N PHE A 126 -1.55 -9.43 -2.98
CA PHE A 126 -0.92 -8.93 -1.77
C PHE A 126 -1.70 -9.36 -0.54
N SER A 127 -1.14 -9.12 0.63
CA SER A 127 -1.81 -9.40 1.90
C SER A 127 -1.72 -8.21 2.84
N VAL A 128 -2.68 -8.10 3.72
CA VAL A 128 -2.71 -7.11 4.80
C VAL A 128 -2.93 -7.83 6.12
N SER A 129 -2.05 -7.58 7.07
CA SER A 129 -2.17 -8.03 8.45
C SER A 129 -2.33 -6.82 9.35
N VAL A 130 -3.38 -6.78 10.16
CA VAL A 130 -3.67 -5.67 11.06
C VAL A 130 -3.48 -6.13 12.50
N ASP A 131 -2.72 -5.34 13.27
CA ASP A 131 -2.51 -5.57 14.71
C ASP A 131 -2.05 -7.01 15.06
N GLY A 132 -1.21 -7.58 14.22
CA GLY A 132 -0.70 -8.94 14.41
C GLY A 132 -1.69 -10.06 14.09
N ALA A 133 -2.88 -9.75 13.60
CA ALA A 133 -3.85 -10.77 13.16
C ALA A 133 -3.36 -11.53 11.92
N PRO A 134 -3.90 -12.70 11.62
CA PRO A 134 -3.55 -13.43 10.40
C PRO A 134 -3.74 -12.58 9.14
N ALA A 135 -2.82 -12.72 8.20
CA ALA A 135 -2.83 -11.96 6.95
C ALA A 135 -4.06 -12.30 6.10
N ARG A 136 -4.74 -11.26 5.63
CA ARG A 136 -5.83 -11.37 4.67
C ARG A 136 -5.26 -11.25 3.26
N LYS A 137 -5.53 -12.24 2.41
CA LYS A 137 -5.10 -12.25 1.01
C LYS A 137 -6.05 -11.41 0.17
N LEU A 138 -5.49 -10.52 -0.64
CA LEU A 138 -6.20 -9.57 -1.47
C LEU A 138 -5.60 -9.53 -2.86
N LYS A 139 -6.32 -8.96 -3.81
CA LYS A 139 -5.83 -8.70 -5.16
C LYS A 139 -6.40 -7.38 -5.68
N VAL A 140 -5.62 -6.70 -6.51
CA VAL A 140 -6.02 -5.45 -7.13
C VAL A 140 -5.62 -5.40 -8.60
N ALA A 141 -6.53 -4.90 -9.42
CA ALA A 141 -6.30 -4.68 -10.84
C ALA A 141 -5.52 -3.38 -11.06
N LEU A 142 -4.35 -3.46 -11.67
CA LEU A 142 -3.53 -2.31 -12.03
C LEU A 142 -3.35 -2.24 -13.54
N GLY A 143 -4.28 -1.61 -14.23
CA GLY A 143 -4.30 -1.48 -15.68
C GLY A 143 -4.76 -2.72 -16.43
N GLN A 144 -5.06 -3.80 -15.73
CA GLN A 144 -5.57 -5.05 -16.28
C GLN A 144 -6.44 -5.74 -15.23
N ALA A 145 -7.60 -6.22 -15.64
CA ALA A 145 -8.53 -6.89 -14.73
C ALA A 145 -7.92 -8.12 -14.04
N CYS A 146 -8.34 -8.34 -12.81
CA CYS A 146 -8.11 -9.60 -12.11
C CYS A 146 -9.12 -10.64 -12.60
N THR A 147 -8.61 -11.77 -13.07
CA THR A 147 -9.44 -12.91 -13.50
C THR A 147 -9.53 -13.96 -12.40
#